data_01c785e6212e2f1f22682b47f72864a5
#
_entry.id   01c785e6212e2f1f22682b47f72864a5
#
_cell.length_a   1.000
_cell.length_b   1.000
_cell.length_c   1.000
_cell.angle_alpha   90.00
_cell.angle_beta   90.00
_cell.angle_gamma   90.00
#
_symmetry.space_group_name_H-M   'P 1'
#
loop_
_entity.id
_entity.type
_entity.pdbx_description
1 polymer ?
#
loop_
_entity_poly.entity_id
_entity_poly.type
_entity_poly.pdbx_seq_one_letter_code
_entity_poly.pdbx_strand_id
1 'polypeptide(L)'
;MKHLIPIIIGLLALVGFADSVYLTLAHFRVIDPITLESSGVCSLTVGSCMKVILSPKATVAGIPHAVLGAAYFAVLLGAATIRMMIGRWFAPFEMFAFLLAGFAFSAYLTQELVLRMHAPCPFCLTAHAINAFVLALYAISIQP
;
A
#
# COMPACT_ATOMS: atom_id res chain seq x y z
N MET A 1 9.83 -5.82 22.96
CA MET A 1 9.18 -6.17 21.68
C MET A 1 7.74 -5.63 21.55
N LYS A 2 6.94 -5.61 22.65
CA LYS A 2 5.50 -5.20 22.58
C LYS A 2 5.23 -3.76 22.10
N HIS A 3 6.20 -2.84 22.24
CA HIS A 3 6.06 -1.45 21.75
C HIS A 3 6.75 -1.20 20.41
N LEU A 4 7.71 -2.03 20.03
CA LEU A 4 8.47 -1.85 18.80
C LEU A 4 7.64 -2.19 17.55
N ILE A 5 6.87 -3.29 17.59
CA ILE A 5 6.07 -3.75 16.46
C ILE A 5 5.02 -2.70 16.02
N PRO A 6 4.21 -2.09 16.92
CA PRO A 6 3.28 -1.03 16.52
C PRO A 6 3.96 0.19 15.90
N ILE A 7 5.15 0.54 16.37
CA ILE A 7 5.94 1.65 15.79
C ILE A 7 6.36 1.30 14.37
N ILE A 8 6.89 0.09 14.15
CA ILE A 8 7.28 -0.36 12.81
C ILE A 8 6.07 -0.39 11.87
N ILE A 9 4.93 -0.95 12.33
CA ILE A 9 3.68 -0.94 11.54
C ILE A 9 3.26 0.50 11.20
N GLY A 10 3.32 1.43 12.16
CA GLY A 10 3.01 2.83 11.93
C GLY A 10 3.92 3.48 10.90
N LEU A 11 5.22 3.24 10.96
CA LEU A 11 6.19 3.76 10.00
C LEU A 11 5.96 3.17 8.59
N LEU A 12 5.74 1.88 8.49
CA LEU A 12 5.42 1.23 7.22
C LEU A 12 4.10 1.75 6.63
N ALA A 13 3.07 1.93 7.48
CA ALA A 13 1.80 2.51 7.06
C ALA A 13 1.95 3.95 6.58
N LEU A 14 2.81 4.74 7.21
CA LEU A 14 3.12 6.12 6.79
C LEU A 14 3.80 6.13 5.41
N VAL A 15 4.78 5.25 5.18
CA VAL A 15 5.44 5.13 3.87
C VAL A 15 4.45 4.67 2.81
N GLY A 16 3.64 3.65 3.09
CA GLY A 16 2.61 3.17 2.16
C GLY A 16 1.53 4.23 1.87
N PHE A 17 1.17 5.03 2.86
CA PHE A 17 0.26 6.17 2.69
C PHE A 17 0.85 7.24 1.77
N ALA A 18 2.09 7.67 2.02
CA ALA A 18 2.78 8.66 1.21
C ALA A 18 2.93 8.19 -0.25
N ASP A 19 3.32 6.94 -0.46
CA ASP A 19 3.42 6.31 -1.78
C ASP A 19 2.05 6.30 -2.50
N SER A 20 0.99 5.87 -1.81
CA SER A 20 -0.36 5.83 -2.38
C SER A 20 -0.91 7.22 -2.70
N VAL A 21 -0.64 8.23 -1.87
CA VAL A 21 -0.99 9.63 -2.15
C VAL A 21 -0.23 10.14 -3.38
N TYR A 22 1.06 9.86 -3.47
CA TYR A 22 1.89 10.26 -4.62
C TYR A 22 1.34 9.67 -5.93
N LEU A 23 1.01 8.37 -5.94
CA LEU A 23 0.41 7.71 -7.09
C LEU A 23 -1.00 8.25 -7.43
N THR A 24 -1.77 8.61 -6.41
CA THR A 24 -3.07 9.26 -6.59
C THR A 24 -2.94 10.59 -7.30
N LEU A 25 -1.99 11.43 -6.87
CA LEU A 25 -1.73 12.74 -7.49
C LEU A 25 -1.24 12.57 -8.94
N ALA A 26 -0.41 11.57 -9.21
CA ALA A 26 0.03 11.23 -10.58
C ALA A 26 -1.13 10.73 -11.45
N HIS A 27 -2.05 9.92 -10.91
CA HIS A 27 -3.24 9.45 -11.62
C HIS A 27 -4.14 10.61 -12.06
N PHE A 28 -4.37 11.59 -11.19
CA PHE A 28 -5.16 12.79 -11.49
C PHE A 28 -4.36 13.88 -12.23
N ARG A 29 -3.12 13.58 -12.64
CA ARG A 29 -2.23 14.51 -13.36
C ARG A 29 -1.95 15.81 -12.60
N VAL A 30 -2.05 15.81 -11.29
CA VAL A 30 -1.61 16.92 -10.43
C VAL A 30 -0.08 16.97 -10.42
N ILE A 31 0.57 15.80 -10.42
CA ILE A 31 2.01 15.65 -10.68
C ILE A 31 2.13 15.21 -12.13
N ASP A 32 3.04 15.86 -12.88
CA ASP A 32 3.30 15.49 -14.26
C ASP A 32 3.78 14.02 -14.32
N PRO A 33 3.08 13.13 -15.05
CA PRO A 33 3.48 11.74 -15.22
C PRO A 33 4.91 11.57 -15.77
N ILE A 34 5.40 12.53 -16.55
CA ILE A 34 6.78 12.53 -17.06
C ILE A 34 7.78 12.65 -15.91
N THR A 35 7.48 13.47 -14.91
CA THR A 35 8.32 13.60 -13.70
C THR A 35 8.38 12.28 -12.92
N LEU A 36 7.28 11.55 -12.86
CA LEU A 36 7.23 10.22 -12.24
C LEU A 36 8.13 9.23 -12.99
N GLU A 37 8.07 9.23 -14.32
CA GLU A 37 8.82 8.31 -15.18
C GLU A 37 10.31 8.64 -15.21
N SER A 38 10.68 9.92 -15.11
CA SER A 38 12.07 10.38 -14.99
C SER A 38 12.64 10.17 -13.57
N SER A 39 11.81 9.83 -12.58
CA SER A 39 12.31 9.43 -11.27
C SER A 39 13.17 8.17 -11.42
N GLY A 40 14.35 8.14 -10.79
CA GLY A 40 15.30 7.02 -10.91
C GLY A 40 14.71 5.65 -10.54
N VAL A 41 13.54 5.63 -9.91
CA VAL A 41 12.82 4.41 -9.50
C VAL A 41 12.01 3.82 -10.65
N CYS A 42 11.28 4.64 -11.42
CA CYS A 42 10.52 4.17 -12.58
C CYS A 42 11.41 3.86 -13.79
N SER A 43 12.59 4.50 -13.90
CA SER A 43 13.57 4.24 -14.97
C SER A 43 14.19 2.84 -14.90
N LEU A 44 14.09 2.16 -13.75
CA LEU A 44 14.50 0.76 -13.61
C LEU A 44 13.63 -0.22 -14.41
N THR A 45 12.41 0.20 -14.78
CA THR A 45 11.44 -0.60 -15.53
C THR A 45 10.85 0.27 -16.64
N VAL A 46 11.50 0.29 -17.80
CA VAL A 46 11.22 1.17 -18.94
C VAL A 46 9.71 1.32 -19.22
N GLY A 47 9.17 2.54 -19.01
CA GLY A 47 7.81 2.92 -19.38
C GLY A 47 6.66 2.25 -18.63
N SER A 48 6.91 1.59 -17.50
CA SER A 48 5.89 0.77 -16.83
C SER A 48 5.03 1.55 -15.83
N CYS A 49 5.56 2.55 -15.14
CA CYS A 49 4.79 3.29 -14.14
C CYS A 49 3.60 4.03 -14.76
N MET A 50 3.83 4.76 -15.83
CA MET A 50 2.80 5.55 -16.51
C MET A 50 1.74 4.65 -17.17
N LYS A 51 2.18 3.55 -17.79
CA LYS A 51 1.30 2.54 -18.38
C LYS A 51 0.35 1.93 -17.34
N VAL A 52 0.84 1.70 -16.13
CA VAL A 52 0.05 1.13 -15.03
C VAL A 52 -0.92 2.15 -14.45
N ILE A 53 -0.41 3.35 -14.09
CA ILE A 53 -1.18 4.37 -13.37
C ILE A 53 -2.32 4.94 -14.22
N LEU A 54 -2.11 5.09 -15.52
CA LEU A 54 -3.12 5.62 -16.47
C LEU A 54 -3.95 4.52 -17.14
N SER A 55 -3.71 3.25 -16.81
CA SER A 55 -4.47 2.13 -17.36
C SER A 55 -5.94 2.17 -16.88
N PRO A 56 -6.91 1.79 -17.73
CA PRO A 56 -8.28 1.53 -17.29
C PRO A 56 -8.36 0.50 -16.15
N LYS A 57 -7.40 -0.41 -16.07
CA LYS A 57 -7.28 -1.41 -14.99
C LYS A 57 -6.76 -0.83 -13.67
N ALA A 58 -6.31 0.42 -13.65
CA ALA A 58 -5.89 1.10 -12.42
C ALA A 58 -7.07 1.56 -11.54
N THR A 59 -8.31 1.27 -11.95
CA THR A 59 -9.52 1.66 -11.23
C THR A 59 -10.43 0.46 -10.97
N VAL A 60 -11.12 0.47 -9.83
CA VAL A 60 -12.23 -0.42 -9.49
C VAL A 60 -13.46 0.45 -9.25
N ALA A 61 -14.54 0.18 -9.97
CA ALA A 61 -15.78 0.98 -9.88
C ALA A 61 -15.55 2.49 -10.08
N GLY A 62 -14.58 2.88 -10.91
CA GLY A 62 -14.22 4.28 -11.17
C GLY A 62 -13.31 4.90 -10.11
N ILE A 63 -12.94 4.20 -9.05
CA ILE A 63 -12.04 4.67 -8.00
C ILE A 63 -10.62 4.14 -8.28
N PRO A 64 -9.60 5.01 -8.38
CA PRO A 64 -8.22 4.57 -8.55
C PRO A 64 -7.76 3.68 -7.39
N HIS A 65 -7.04 2.60 -7.71
CA HIS A 65 -6.47 1.70 -6.69
C HIS A 65 -5.56 2.44 -5.69
N ALA A 66 -4.87 3.48 -6.14
CA ALA A 66 -4.03 4.32 -5.29
C ALA A 66 -4.84 5.06 -4.21
N VAL A 67 -6.05 5.52 -4.53
CA VAL A 67 -6.96 6.15 -3.53
C VAL A 67 -7.39 5.12 -2.48
N LEU A 68 -7.73 3.90 -2.92
CA LEU A 68 -8.07 2.82 -1.99
C LEU A 68 -6.87 2.45 -1.11
N GLY A 69 -5.66 2.43 -1.68
CA GLY A 69 -4.42 2.22 -0.94
C GLY A 69 -4.18 3.30 0.10
N ALA A 70 -4.36 4.58 -0.25
CA ALA A 70 -4.22 5.69 0.69
C ALA A 70 -5.22 5.58 1.85
N ALA A 71 -6.49 5.28 1.58
CA ALA A 71 -7.49 5.05 2.62
C ALA A 71 -7.13 3.86 3.52
N TYR A 72 -6.68 2.76 2.93
CA TYR A 72 -6.24 1.57 3.65
C TYR A 72 -5.07 1.88 4.60
N PHE A 73 -4.00 2.51 4.12
CA PHE A 73 -2.85 2.86 4.94
C PHE A 73 -3.16 3.94 5.99
N ALA A 74 -4.11 4.85 5.72
CA ALA A 74 -4.59 5.81 6.72
C ALA A 74 -5.28 5.10 7.90
N VAL A 75 -6.10 4.09 7.63
CA VAL A 75 -6.72 3.25 8.69
C VAL A 75 -5.65 2.52 9.50
N LEU A 76 -4.64 1.94 8.86
CA LEU A 76 -3.53 1.27 9.55
C LEU A 76 -2.73 2.22 10.42
N LEU A 77 -2.43 3.42 9.93
CA LEU A 77 -1.72 4.45 10.68
C LEU A 77 -2.52 4.87 11.92
N GLY A 78 -3.83 5.09 11.77
CA GLY A 78 -4.73 5.36 12.89
C GLY A 78 -4.75 4.23 13.92
N ALA A 79 -4.87 2.98 13.46
CA ALA A 79 -4.87 1.82 14.33
C ALA A 79 -3.55 1.64 15.10
N ALA A 80 -2.41 1.85 14.44
CA ALA A 80 -1.09 1.80 15.07
C ALA A 80 -0.94 2.91 16.12
N THR A 81 -1.41 4.12 15.82
CA THR A 81 -1.42 5.25 16.77
C THR A 81 -2.28 4.95 18.00
N ILE A 82 -3.50 4.46 17.80
CA ILE A 82 -4.39 4.05 18.89
C ILE A 82 -3.73 2.94 19.74
N ARG A 83 -3.11 1.95 19.09
CA ARG A 83 -2.38 0.88 19.78
C ARG A 83 -1.26 1.43 20.68
N MET A 84 -0.52 2.43 20.21
CA MET A 84 0.53 3.09 21.00
C MET A 84 -0.04 3.83 22.20
N MET A 85 -1.22 4.46 22.04
CA MET A 85 -1.86 5.24 23.11
C MET A 85 -2.49 4.34 24.20
N ILE A 86 -3.24 3.31 23.81
CA ILE A 86 -4.02 2.48 24.76
C ILE A 86 -3.32 1.17 25.17
N GLY A 87 -2.15 0.87 24.61
CA GLY A 87 -1.34 -0.30 24.96
C GLY A 87 -1.85 -1.65 24.44
N ARG A 88 -2.98 -1.70 23.74
CA ARG A 88 -3.58 -2.92 23.17
C ARG A 88 -4.19 -2.64 21.80
N TRP A 89 -4.29 -3.67 20.95
CA TRP A 89 -5.01 -3.54 19.70
C TRP A 89 -6.51 -3.39 19.95
N PHE A 90 -7.10 -2.40 19.31
CA PHE A 90 -8.55 -2.27 19.26
C PHE A 90 -9.09 -3.28 18.24
N ALA A 91 -10.09 -4.07 18.59
CA ALA A 91 -10.73 -5.03 17.70
C ALA A 91 -9.70 -5.92 16.93
N PRO A 92 -8.90 -6.76 17.63
CA PRO A 92 -7.76 -7.44 17.00
C PRO A 92 -8.18 -8.44 15.91
N PHE A 93 -9.32 -9.05 16.02
CA PHE A 93 -9.82 -10.01 15.04
C PHE A 93 -10.30 -9.31 13.77
N GLU A 94 -11.04 -8.23 13.89
CA GLU A 94 -11.54 -7.41 12.78
C GLU A 94 -10.37 -6.75 12.04
N MET A 95 -9.36 -6.30 12.77
CA MET A 95 -8.15 -5.75 12.18
C MET A 95 -7.36 -6.81 11.41
N PHE A 96 -7.27 -8.04 11.94
CA PHE A 96 -6.64 -9.14 11.22
C PHE A 96 -7.38 -9.47 9.93
N ALA A 97 -8.72 -9.54 9.97
CA ALA A 97 -9.54 -9.77 8.79
C ALA A 97 -9.38 -8.64 7.75
N PHE A 98 -9.31 -7.39 8.19
CA PHE A 98 -9.06 -6.23 7.34
C PHE A 98 -7.69 -6.32 6.64
N LEU A 99 -6.64 -6.66 7.40
CA LEU A 99 -5.28 -6.85 6.85
C LEU A 99 -5.23 -8.02 5.86
N LEU A 100 -5.91 -9.11 6.16
CA LEU A 100 -5.97 -10.28 5.29
C LEU A 100 -6.70 -9.96 3.97
N ALA A 101 -7.81 -9.23 4.03
CA ALA A 101 -8.52 -8.75 2.84
C ALA A 101 -7.64 -7.82 2.00
N GLY A 102 -6.94 -6.88 2.63
CA GLY A 102 -5.97 -6.00 1.97
C GLY A 102 -4.84 -6.79 1.31
N PHE A 103 -4.31 -7.81 1.98
CA PHE A 103 -3.27 -8.68 1.42
C PHE A 103 -3.77 -9.48 0.22
N ALA A 104 -4.97 -10.07 0.30
CA ALA A 104 -5.57 -10.79 -0.82
C ALA A 104 -5.76 -9.87 -2.05
N PHE A 105 -6.24 -8.65 -1.83
CA PHE A 105 -6.35 -7.65 -2.88
C PHE A 105 -4.99 -7.24 -3.46
N SER A 106 -3.98 -7.04 -2.61
CA SER A 106 -2.60 -6.78 -3.04
C SER A 106 -2.02 -7.91 -3.88
N ALA A 107 -2.26 -9.16 -3.49
CA ALA A 107 -1.81 -10.34 -4.25
C ALA A 107 -2.48 -10.39 -5.63
N TYR A 108 -3.78 -10.12 -5.70
CA TYR A 108 -4.52 -10.02 -6.96
C TYR A 108 -3.94 -8.92 -7.86
N LEU A 109 -3.72 -7.71 -7.34
CA LEU A 109 -3.14 -6.61 -8.12
C LEU A 109 -1.70 -6.90 -8.57
N THR A 110 -0.90 -7.54 -7.73
CA THR A 110 0.46 -7.96 -8.10
C THR A 110 0.42 -8.94 -9.26
N GLN A 111 -0.50 -9.91 -9.23
CA GLN A 111 -0.68 -10.86 -10.32
C GLN A 111 -1.10 -10.17 -11.62
N GLU A 112 -2.06 -9.24 -11.58
CA GLU A 112 -2.47 -8.45 -12.75
C GLU A 112 -1.29 -7.65 -13.32
N LEU A 113 -0.52 -7.00 -12.44
CA LEU A 113 0.59 -6.15 -12.80
C LEU A 113 1.74 -6.93 -13.48
N VAL A 114 2.14 -8.06 -12.89
CA VAL A 114 3.30 -8.82 -13.33
C VAL A 114 2.94 -9.77 -14.47
N LEU A 115 1.84 -10.55 -14.34
CA LEU A 115 1.53 -11.63 -15.28
C LEU A 115 0.68 -11.18 -16.47
N ARG A 116 -0.21 -10.20 -16.28
CA ARG A 116 -1.12 -9.77 -17.37
C ARG A 116 -0.68 -8.49 -18.06
N MET A 117 -0.21 -7.52 -17.30
CA MET A 117 0.23 -6.24 -17.87
C MET A 117 1.69 -6.26 -18.31
N HIS A 118 2.50 -7.20 -17.80
CA HIS A 118 3.95 -7.25 -17.99
C HIS A 118 4.62 -5.88 -17.74
N ALA A 119 4.13 -5.17 -16.73
CA ALA A 119 4.55 -3.81 -16.41
C ALA A 119 4.77 -3.69 -14.89
N PRO A 120 5.88 -4.23 -14.35
CA PRO A 120 6.19 -4.16 -12.93
C PRO A 120 6.45 -2.70 -12.52
N CYS A 121 5.47 -2.06 -11.89
CA CYS A 121 5.60 -0.72 -11.32
C CYS A 121 6.27 -0.82 -9.94
N PRO A 122 7.48 -0.25 -9.73
CA PRO A 122 8.18 -0.35 -8.45
C PRO A 122 7.40 0.24 -7.29
N PHE A 123 6.74 1.39 -7.48
CA PHE A 123 5.90 2.02 -6.45
C PHE A 123 4.74 1.11 -6.03
N CYS A 124 4.01 0.54 -7.01
CA CYS A 124 2.92 -0.38 -6.72
C CYS A 124 3.42 -1.64 -5.97
N LEU A 125 4.54 -2.20 -6.40
CA LEU A 125 5.13 -3.37 -5.75
C LEU A 125 5.62 -3.07 -4.34
N THR A 126 6.14 -1.87 -4.09
CA THR A 126 6.53 -1.40 -2.76
C THR A 126 5.33 -1.35 -1.82
N ALA A 127 4.21 -0.76 -2.25
CA ALA A 127 2.98 -0.74 -1.44
C ALA A 127 2.48 -2.17 -1.12
N HIS A 128 2.54 -3.09 -2.09
CA HIS A 128 2.13 -4.48 -1.87
C HIS A 128 3.08 -5.23 -0.93
N ALA A 129 4.40 -4.99 -1.03
CA ALA A 129 5.38 -5.56 -0.11
C ALA A 129 5.17 -5.03 1.31
N ILE A 130 4.96 -3.73 1.49
CA ILE A 130 4.65 -3.12 2.79
C ILE A 130 3.42 -3.81 3.40
N ASN A 131 2.36 -4.02 2.63
CA ASN A 131 1.15 -4.68 3.11
C ASN A 131 1.42 -6.11 3.60
N ALA A 132 2.21 -6.89 2.88
CA ALA A 132 2.61 -8.24 3.29
C ALA A 132 3.41 -8.22 4.61
N PHE A 133 4.36 -7.30 4.75
CA PHE A 133 5.14 -7.13 5.99
C PHE A 133 4.27 -6.71 7.16
N VAL A 134 3.34 -5.77 6.97
CA VAL A 134 2.42 -5.32 8.01
C VAL A 134 1.54 -6.47 8.49
N LEU A 135 0.99 -7.29 7.57
CA LEU A 135 0.21 -8.48 7.96
C LEU A 135 1.04 -9.46 8.79
N ALA A 136 2.28 -9.74 8.39
CA ALA A 136 3.17 -10.66 9.13
C ALA A 136 3.51 -10.11 10.53
N LEU A 137 3.88 -8.84 10.63
CA LEU A 137 4.17 -8.20 11.92
C LEU A 137 2.95 -8.16 12.83
N TYR A 138 1.78 -7.88 12.27
CA TYR A 138 0.53 -7.87 13.02
C TYR A 138 0.19 -9.27 13.56
N ALA A 139 0.29 -10.30 12.72
CA ALA A 139 0.05 -11.68 13.13
C ALA A 139 0.95 -12.11 14.28
N ILE A 140 2.23 -11.70 14.27
CA ILE A 140 3.16 -11.94 15.38
C ILE A 140 2.74 -11.15 16.64
N SER A 141 2.22 -9.93 16.47
CA SER A 141 1.89 -9.03 17.60
C SER A 141 0.64 -9.42 18.38
N ILE A 142 -0.26 -10.20 17.78
CA ILE A 142 -1.50 -10.68 18.43
C ILE A 142 -1.35 -12.05 19.09
N GLN A 143 -0.22 -12.72 18.90
CA GLN A 143 0.06 -13.97 19.60
C GLN A 143 0.22 -13.71 21.11
N PRO A 144 -0.30 -14.60 21.97
CA PRO A 144 -0.27 -14.43 23.42
C PRO A 144 1.15 -14.46 24.01
#